data_5f7c58624d7592b5e9f87f7b15637c53
#
_entry.id   5f7c58624d7592b5e9f87f7b15637c53
#
_cell.length_a   1.000
_cell.length_b   1.000
_cell.length_c   1.000
_cell.angle_alpha   90.00
_cell.angle_beta   90.00
_cell.angle_gamma   90.00
#
_symmetry.space_group_name_H-M   'P 1'
#
loop_
_entity.id
_entity.type
_entity.pdbx_description
1 polymer ?
#
loop_
_entity_poly.entity_id
_entity_poly.type
_entity_poly.pdbx_seq_one_letter_code
_entity_poly.pdbx_strand_id
1 'polypeptide(L)'
;PMVARVIDTAQQLEPQSTVVVLGHGKEKVRERVARKVAWVEQTEQLGTGHAVKVALPHLPAEGRTLVLYGDVPLIDAPTLQTLLDAAGEEVGLLTDVLENPTGYGRIIREGGNVVAIVEEKDADAAQKAVQEINTGILVLPNAKLEGWLNALQSNNAQGEYYLTDLIALANADGIKVHPVQVRASLDALVELGAGL
;
A
#
# COMPACT_ATOMS: atom_id res chain seq x y z
N PRO A 1 1.73 -19.60 -5.01
CA PRO A 1 2.51 -18.39 -4.80
C PRO A 1 1.81 -17.46 -3.80
N MET A 2 2.56 -16.71 -2.98
CA MET A 2 2.01 -15.74 -2.00
C MET A 2 1.02 -14.77 -2.66
N VAL A 3 1.38 -14.20 -3.79
CA VAL A 3 0.51 -13.28 -4.55
C VAL A 3 -0.86 -13.88 -4.91
N ALA A 4 -0.95 -15.21 -5.15
CA ALA A 4 -2.24 -15.85 -5.43
C ALA A 4 -3.19 -15.78 -4.23
N ARG A 5 -2.67 -15.96 -3.00
CA ARG A 5 -3.45 -15.81 -1.78
C ARG A 5 -3.93 -14.38 -1.57
N VAL A 6 -3.06 -13.40 -1.83
CA VAL A 6 -3.44 -11.97 -1.77
C VAL A 6 -4.56 -11.67 -2.77
N ILE A 7 -4.47 -12.17 -4.00
CA ILE A 7 -5.52 -12.04 -5.01
C ILE A 7 -6.83 -12.69 -4.54
N ASP A 8 -6.75 -13.92 -4.00
CA ASP A 8 -7.93 -14.63 -3.50
C ASP A 8 -8.61 -13.88 -2.35
N THR A 9 -7.83 -13.26 -1.45
CA THR A 9 -8.36 -12.39 -0.39
C THR A 9 -9.01 -11.13 -0.96
N ALA A 10 -8.34 -10.47 -1.90
CA ALA A 10 -8.87 -9.26 -2.55
C ALA A 10 -10.18 -9.54 -3.30
N GLN A 11 -10.30 -10.70 -3.95
CA GLN A 11 -11.51 -11.09 -4.69
C GLN A 11 -12.72 -11.34 -3.79
N GLN A 12 -12.55 -11.64 -2.50
CA GLN A 12 -13.65 -11.74 -1.54
C GLN A 12 -14.35 -10.39 -1.29
N LEU A 13 -13.68 -9.29 -1.61
CA LEU A 13 -14.25 -7.93 -1.53
C LEU A 13 -15.04 -7.53 -2.79
N GLU A 14 -15.19 -8.46 -3.75
CA GLU A 14 -15.92 -8.27 -5.01
C GLU A 14 -15.48 -7.01 -5.79
N PRO A 15 -14.15 -6.81 -6.05
CA PRO A 15 -13.67 -5.64 -6.74
C PRO A 15 -14.16 -5.61 -8.18
N GLN A 16 -14.42 -4.40 -8.71
CA GLN A 16 -14.75 -4.19 -10.14
C GLN A 16 -13.63 -4.68 -11.05
N SER A 17 -12.37 -4.51 -10.64
CA SER A 17 -11.19 -4.98 -11.36
C SER A 17 -10.07 -5.32 -10.40
N THR A 18 -9.20 -6.24 -10.80
CA THR A 18 -7.96 -6.57 -10.09
C THR A 18 -6.81 -6.41 -11.05
N VAL A 19 -5.86 -5.56 -10.70
CA VAL A 19 -4.65 -5.30 -11.48
C VAL A 19 -3.44 -5.80 -10.71
N VAL A 20 -2.59 -6.59 -11.35
CA VAL A 20 -1.35 -7.10 -10.75
C VAL A 20 -0.17 -6.49 -11.49
N VAL A 21 0.63 -5.69 -10.78
CA VAL A 21 1.84 -5.10 -11.30
C VAL A 21 3.01 -6.04 -11.03
N LEU A 22 3.74 -6.37 -12.08
CA LEU A 22 4.90 -7.27 -12.00
C LEU A 22 6.18 -6.54 -12.43
N GLY A 23 7.25 -6.77 -11.67
CA GLY A 23 8.61 -6.44 -12.06
C GLY A 23 9.33 -7.63 -12.72
N HIS A 24 10.54 -7.95 -12.25
CA HIS A 24 11.33 -9.09 -12.74
C HIS A 24 10.69 -10.45 -12.45
N GLY A 25 10.87 -11.43 -13.35
CA GLY A 25 10.39 -12.82 -13.15
C GLY A 25 8.91 -13.04 -13.44
N LYS A 26 8.31 -12.15 -14.17
CA LYS A 26 6.88 -12.06 -14.49
C LYS A 26 6.26 -13.31 -15.11
N GLU A 27 6.96 -14.00 -16.01
CA GLU A 27 6.44 -15.17 -16.72
C GLU A 27 6.07 -16.29 -15.74
N LYS A 28 6.98 -16.61 -14.81
CA LYS A 28 6.77 -17.67 -13.81
C LYS A 28 5.61 -17.36 -12.86
N VAL A 29 5.38 -16.09 -12.56
CA VAL A 29 4.26 -15.67 -11.70
C VAL A 29 2.95 -15.82 -12.47
N ARG A 30 2.86 -15.32 -13.72
CA ARG A 30 1.68 -15.45 -14.58
C ARG A 30 1.27 -16.89 -14.80
N GLU A 31 2.22 -17.77 -15.12
CA GLU A 31 1.97 -19.19 -15.35
C GLU A 31 1.40 -19.92 -14.11
N ARG A 32 1.84 -19.52 -12.91
CA ARG A 32 1.45 -20.13 -11.65
C ARG A 32 0.19 -19.55 -11.01
N VAL A 33 -0.25 -18.38 -11.47
CA VAL A 33 -1.42 -17.67 -10.94
C VAL A 33 -2.54 -17.74 -11.98
N ALA A 34 -3.32 -18.82 -11.93
CA ALA A 34 -4.50 -19.00 -12.79
C ALA A 34 -5.70 -18.19 -12.24
N ARG A 35 -5.62 -16.85 -12.30
CA ARG A 35 -6.66 -15.92 -11.84
C ARG A 35 -6.99 -14.92 -12.92
N LYS A 36 -8.27 -14.50 -12.98
CA LYS A 36 -8.74 -13.47 -13.91
C LYS A 36 -8.37 -12.10 -13.36
N VAL A 37 -7.18 -11.60 -13.76
CA VAL A 37 -6.64 -10.31 -13.36
C VAL A 37 -6.04 -9.62 -14.59
N ALA A 38 -5.94 -8.28 -14.53
CA ALA A 38 -5.15 -7.52 -15.49
C ALA A 38 -3.69 -7.56 -15.07
N TRP A 39 -2.80 -7.95 -15.97
CA TRP A 39 -1.37 -7.99 -15.73
C TRP A 39 -0.70 -6.78 -16.33
N VAL A 40 0.03 -6.03 -15.52
CA VAL A 40 0.78 -4.85 -15.94
C VAL A 40 2.25 -5.04 -15.61
N GLU A 41 3.12 -4.61 -16.50
CA GLU A 41 4.56 -4.70 -16.32
C GLU A 41 5.15 -3.37 -15.88
N GLN A 42 5.86 -3.37 -14.76
CA GLN A 42 6.74 -2.28 -14.38
C GLN A 42 8.15 -2.60 -14.92
N THR A 43 8.46 -2.08 -16.09
CA THR A 43 9.74 -2.35 -16.77
C THR A 43 10.92 -1.70 -16.08
N GLU A 44 10.74 -0.50 -15.53
CA GLU A 44 11.71 0.22 -14.71
C GLU A 44 11.22 0.23 -13.27
N GLN A 45 12.00 -0.30 -12.34
CA GLN A 45 11.64 -0.37 -10.92
C GLN A 45 11.97 0.96 -10.22
N LEU A 46 11.15 1.98 -10.48
CA LEU A 46 11.32 3.33 -9.95
C LEU A 46 10.57 3.59 -8.64
N GLY A 47 10.19 2.53 -7.92
CA GLY A 47 9.52 2.61 -6.63
C GLY A 47 8.03 2.26 -6.66
N THR A 48 7.42 2.28 -5.48
CA THR A 48 6.03 1.84 -5.24
C THR A 48 5.00 2.79 -5.86
N GLY A 49 5.26 4.10 -5.85
CA GLY A 49 4.42 5.08 -6.54
C GLY A 49 4.42 4.90 -8.05
N HIS A 50 5.58 4.57 -8.64
CA HIS A 50 5.68 4.24 -10.05
C HIS A 50 4.91 2.95 -10.39
N ALA A 51 4.92 1.95 -9.52
CA ALA A 51 4.15 0.72 -9.72
C ALA A 51 2.63 1.03 -9.83
N VAL A 52 2.10 1.88 -8.97
CA VAL A 52 0.68 2.30 -9.05
C VAL A 52 0.43 3.16 -10.29
N LYS A 53 1.39 4.02 -10.67
CA LYS A 53 1.28 4.86 -11.87
C LYS A 53 1.17 4.03 -13.15
N VAL A 54 1.91 2.95 -13.31
CA VAL A 54 1.78 2.06 -14.49
C VAL A 54 0.48 1.26 -14.49
N ALA A 55 -0.16 1.06 -13.33
CA ALA A 55 -1.46 0.43 -13.23
C ALA A 55 -2.62 1.38 -13.57
N LEU A 56 -2.42 2.70 -13.49
CA LEU A 56 -3.45 3.72 -13.60
C LEU A 56 -4.37 3.57 -14.83
N PRO A 57 -3.88 3.27 -16.07
CA PRO A 57 -4.73 3.09 -17.24
C PRO A 57 -5.72 1.91 -17.16
N HIS A 58 -5.52 1.02 -16.19
CA HIS A 58 -6.36 -0.17 -15.95
C HIS A 58 -7.32 0.02 -14.77
N LEU A 59 -7.27 1.15 -14.10
CA LEU A 59 -8.14 1.47 -12.97
C LEU A 59 -9.37 2.27 -13.44
N PRO A 60 -10.54 2.09 -12.79
CA PRO A 60 -11.68 2.95 -13.02
C PRO A 60 -11.35 4.41 -12.69
N ALA A 61 -11.94 5.36 -13.41
CA ALA A 61 -11.77 6.79 -13.14
C ALA A 61 -12.40 7.22 -11.80
N GLU A 62 -13.46 6.52 -11.40
CA GLU A 62 -14.20 6.78 -10.17
C GLU A 62 -14.05 5.62 -9.17
N GLY A 63 -14.44 5.85 -7.94
CA GLY A 63 -14.35 4.87 -6.86
C GLY A 63 -13.00 4.89 -6.15
N ARG A 64 -12.58 3.75 -5.66
CA ARG A 64 -11.39 3.61 -4.79
C ARG A 64 -10.49 2.48 -5.27
N THR A 65 -9.20 2.66 -5.08
CA THR A 65 -8.18 1.63 -5.30
C THR A 65 -7.63 1.15 -3.97
N LEU A 66 -7.79 -0.14 -3.69
CA LEU A 66 -7.10 -0.82 -2.59
C LEU A 66 -5.75 -1.32 -3.11
N VAL A 67 -4.67 -0.82 -2.51
CA VAL A 67 -3.30 -1.25 -2.83
C VAL A 67 -2.86 -2.31 -1.83
N LEU A 68 -2.41 -3.45 -2.36
CA LEU A 68 -1.93 -4.60 -1.59
C LEU A 68 -0.53 -5.01 -2.09
N TYR A 69 0.28 -5.55 -1.19
CA TYR A 69 1.57 -6.15 -1.54
C TYR A 69 1.44 -7.66 -1.73
N GLY A 70 2.09 -8.18 -2.76
CA GLY A 70 2.00 -9.59 -3.14
C GLY A 70 2.71 -10.58 -2.19
N ASP A 71 3.47 -10.07 -1.24
CA ASP A 71 4.24 -10.80 -0.22
C ASP A 71 3.62 -10.75 1.19
N VAL A 72 2.42 -10.20 1.33
CA VAL A 72 1.65 -10.17 2.59
C VAL A 72 0.43 -11.11 2.49
N PRO A 73 0.63 -12.45 2.42
CA PRO A 73 -0.42 -13.41 2.06
C PRO A 73 -1.43 -13.69 3.17
N LEU A 74 -1.20 -13.21 4.39
CA LEU A 74 -2.03 -13.51 5.57
C LEU A 74 -2.99 -12.39 5.96
N ILE A 75 -3.02 -11.28 5.21
CA ILE A 75 -4.06 -10.28 5.39
C ILE A 75 -5.43 -10.88 5.07
N ASP A 76 -6.40 -10.65 5.93
CA ASP A 76 -7.75 -11.19 5.78
C ASP A 76 -8.73 -10.18 5.19
N ALA A 77 -9.79 -10.67 4.55
CA ALA A 77 -10.82 -9.85 3.96
C ALA A 77 -11.59 -8.99 4.97
N PRO A 78 -11.93 -9.46 6.20
CA PRO A 78 -12.56 -8.61 7.22
C PRO A 78 -11.73 -7.38 7.62
N THR A 79 -10.40 -7.52 7.73
CA THR A 79 -9.50 -6.39 8.02
C THR A 79 -9.52 -5.39 6.87
N LEU A 80 -9.43 -5.87 5.62
CA LEU A 80 -9.51 -5.02 4.43
C LEU A 80 -10.87 -4.33 4.30
N GLN A 81 -11.97 -5.02 4.62
CA GLN A 81 -13.30 -4.43 4.63
C GLN A 81 -13.41 -3.31 5.68
N THR A 82 -12.87 -3.54 6.88
CA THR A 82 -12.81 -2.51 7.93
C THR A 82 -12.05 -1.27 7.45
N LEU A 83 -10.94 -1.46 6.74
CA LEU A 83 -10.17 -0.37 6.16
C LEU A 83 -10.96 0.40 5.09
N LEU A 84 -11.64 -0.32 4.19
CA LEU A 84 -12.50 0.27 3.17
C LEU A 84 -13.65 1.08 3.77
N ASP A 85 -14.29 0.55 4.81
CA ASP A 85 -15.40 1.22 5.51
C ASP A 85 -14.91 2.49 6.23
N ALA A 86 -13.75 2.43 6.88
CA ALA A 86 -13.15 3.58 7.56
C ALA A 86 -12.72 4.68 6.58
N ALA A 87 -12.18 4.31 5.43
CA ALA A 87 -11.73 5.26 4.40
C ALA A 87 -12.90 6.03 3.77
N GLY A 88 -14.06 5.39 3.61
CA GLY A 88 -15.15 6.00 2.82
C GLY A 88 -14.67 6.40 1.43
N GLU A 89 -14.83 7.68 1.07
CA GLU A 89 -14.34 8.26 -0.19
C GLU A 89 -12.98 8.96 -0.05
N GLU A 90 -12.33 8.84 1.10
CA GLU A 90 -11.06 9.47 1.41
C GLU A 90 -9.91 8.45 1.42
N VAL A 91 -8.82 8.71 2.14
CA VAL A 91 -7.65 7.82 2.21
C VAL A 91 -7.78 6.89 3.41
N GLY A 92 -7.61 5.58 3.18
CA GLY A 92 -7.45 4.58 4.23
C GLY A 92 -5.98 4.14 4.33
N LEU A 93 -5.51 3.94 5.56
CA LEU A 93 -4.15 3.50 5.83
C LEU A 93 -4.17 2.40 6.89
N LEU A 94 -3.69 1.22 6.54
CA LEU A 94 -3.52 0.15 7.50
C LEU A 94 -2.19 0.32 8.24
N THR A 95 -2.24 0.45 9.56
CA THR A 95 -1.07 0.63 10.43
C THR A 95 -0.88 -0.54 11.38
N ASP A 96 0.32 -0.65 11.94
CA ASP A 96 0.61 -1.54 13.05
C ASP A 96 1.52 -0.83 14.06
N VAL A 97 1.67 -1.39 15.26
CA VAL A 97 2.58 -0.90 16.29
C VAL A 97 3.54 -2.01 16.65
N LEU A 98 4.82 -1.82 16.36
CA LEU A 98 5.88 -2.80 16.58
C LEU A 98 6.85 -2.34 17.68
N GLU A 99 7.31 -3.26 18.49
CA GLU A 99 8.40 -3.00 19.45
C GLU A 99 9.71 -2.64 18.73
N ASN A 100 9.97 -3.31 17.61
CA ASN A 100 11.09 -3.00 16.73
C ASN A 100 10.58 -2.62 15.33
N PRO A 101 10.38 -1.32 15.06
CA PRO A 101 9.84 -0.85 13.77
C PRO A 101 10.91 -0.73 12.66
N THR A 102 12.12 -1.22 12.87
CA THR A 102 13.23 -1.11 11.91
C THR A 102 12.86 -1.67 10.54
N GLY A 103 13.13 -0.90 9.49
CA GLY A 103 12.87 -1.28 8.10
C GLY A 103 11.51 -0.82 7.56
N TYR A 104 10.60 -0.37 8.42
CA TYR A 104 9.27 0.10 8.00
C TYR A 104 9.19 1.64 7.90
N GLY A 105 8.28 2.14 7.09
CA GLY A 105 7.89 3.56 7.11
C GLY A 105 7.18 3.92 8.41
N ARG A 106 7.50 5.06 8.98
CA ARG A 106 6.92 5.56 10.24
C ARG A 106 5.72 6.46 9.99
N ILE A 107 4.67 6.25 10.78
CA ILE A 107 3.47 7.08 10.75
C ILE A 107 3.73 8.36 11.54
N ILE A 108 3.69 9.49 10.87
CA ILE A 108 3.87 10.80 11.49
C ILE A 108 2.50 11.42 11.75
N ARG A 109 2.28 11.84 13.01
CA ARG A 109 1.02 12.44 13.45
C ARG A 109 1.21 13.86 13.96
N GLU A 110 0.24 14.71 13.65
CA GLU A 110 0.11 16.04 14.24
C GLU A 110 -1.33 16.20 14.77
N GLY A 111 -1.46 16.59 16.03
CA GLY A 111 -2.78 16.71 16.66
C GLY A 111 -3.64 15.43 16.59
N GLY A 112 -3.00 14.26 16.54
CA GLY A 112 -3.66 12.94 16.39
C GLY A 112 -3.94 12.53 14.94
N ASN A 113 -3.86 13.44 13.97
CA ASN A 113 -4.06 13.13 12.55
C ASN A 113 -2.77 12.60 11.92
N VAL A 114 -2.90 11.65 11.01
CA VAL A 114 -1.77 11.20 10.19
C VAL A 114 -1.48 12.26 9.14
N VAL A 115 -0.25 12.81 9.14
CA VAL A 115 0.17 13.88 8.22
C VAL A 115 1.19 13.42 7.19
N ALA A 116 1.98 12.40 7.50
CA ALA A 116 2.98 11.84 6.60
C ALA A 116 3.33 10.41 6.96
N ILE A 117 3.98 9.73 6.03
CA ILE A 117 4.74 8.50 6.28
C ILE A 117 6.19 8.81 5.88
N VAL A 118 7.14 8.51 6.77
CA VAL A 118 8.57 8.70 6.49
C VAL A 118 9.25 7.34 6.44
N GLU A 119 9.85 7.04 5.30
CA GLU A 119 10.55 5.78 5.10
C GLU A 119 11.80 5.68 5.99
N GLU A 120 12.16 4.45 6.40
CA GLU A 120 13.28 4.20 7.34
C GLU A 120 14.58 4.92 6.94
N LYS A 121 14.90 4.93 5.64
CA LYS A 121 16.16 5.49 5.14
C LYS A 121 16.19 7.02 5.15
N ASP A 122 15.03 7.65 5.15
CA ASP A 122 14.86 9.11 5.16
C ASP A 122 14.54 9.64 6.57
N ALA A 123 14.22 8.76 7.53
CA ALA A 123 13.80 9.12 8.87
C ALA A 123 14.98 9.61 9.74
N ASP A 124 14.76 10.70 10.45
CA ASP A 124 15.66 11.17 11.51
C ASP A 124 15.54 10.31 12.78
N ALA A 125 16.34 10.63 13.80
CA ALA A 125 16.39 9.84 15.04
C ALA A 125 15.06 9.87 15.82
N ALA A 126 14.33 10.99 15.82
CA ALA A 126 13.05 11.12 16.50
C ALA A 126 11.96 10.34 15.74
N GLN A 127 11.95 10.41 14.41
CA GLN A 127 11.05 9.66 13.55
C GLN A 127 11.29 8.15 13.66
N LYS A 128 12.54 7.70 13.71
CA LYS A 128 12.89 6.27 13.91
C LYS A 128 12.41 5.70 15.23
N ALA A 129 12.25 6.54 16.26
CA ALA A 129 11.72 6.12 17.56
C ALA A 129 10.19 5.91 17.55
N VAL A 130 9.48 6.33 16.52
CA VAL A 130 8.05 6.08 16.35
C VAL A 130 7.82 4.59 16.10
N GLN A 131 6.95 3.97 16.90
CA GLN A 131 6.64 2.54 16.81
C GLN A 131 5.47 2.23 15.87
N GLU A 132 4.64 3.23 15.55
CA GLU A 132 3.55 3.06 14.58
C GLU A 132 4.12 3.07 13.17
N ILE A 133 3.85 1.98 12.44
CA ILE A 133 4.41 1.72 11.12
C ILE A 133 3.34 1.67 10.04
N ASN A 134 3.76 1.96 8.82
CA ASN A 134 3.00 1.71 7.60
C ASN A 134 3.13 0.24 7.19
N THR A 135 1.98 -0.44 7.02
CA THR A 135 1.97 -1.81 6.49
C THR A 135 2.10 -1.87 4.97
N GLY A 136 2.01 -0.72 4.29
CA GLY A 136 1.96 -0.62 2.84
C GLY A 136 0.55 -0.76 2.25
N ILE A 137 -0.44 -1.13 3.02
CA ILE A 137 -1.82 -1.31 2.56
C ILE A 137 -2.58 0.00 2.65
N LEU A 138 -3.06 0.48 1.49
CA LEU A 138 -3.68 1.78 1.32
C LEU A 138 -5.02 1.67 0.56
N VAL A 139 -5.96 2.52 0.89
CA VAL A 139 -7.16 2.82 0.09
C VAL A 139 -7.02 4.25 -0.41
N LEU A 140 -7.13 4.45 -1.73
CA LEU A 140 -6.90 5.72 -2.39
C LEU A 140 -8.09 6.10 -3.28
N PRO A 141 -8.60 7.35 -3.24
CA PRO A 141 -9.67 7.81 -4.12
C PRO A 141 -9.17 7.95 -5.57
N ASN A 142 -9.80 7.25 -6.52
CA ASN A 142 -9.36 7.22 -7.92
C ASN A 142 -9.36 8.60 -8.57
N ALA A 143 -10.32 9.45 -8.24
CA ALA A 143 -10.43 10.80 -8.78
C ALA A 143 -9.20 11.71 -8.49
N LYS A 144 -8.42 11.37 -7.46
CA LYS A 144 -7.21 12.10 -7.07
C LYS A 144 -5.91 11.43 -7.52
N LEU A 145 -5.98 10.15 -7.83
CA LEU A 145 -4.82 9.28 -7.95
C LEU A 145 -3.86 9.73 -9.06
N GLU A 146 -4.38 10.10 -10.23
CA GLU A 146 -3.55 10.57 -11.35
C GLU A 146 -2.78 11.84 -11.00
N GLY A 147 -3.46 12.84 -10.42
CA GLY A 147 -2.84 14.10 -10.01
C GLY A 147 -1.75 13.90 -8.97
N TRP A 148 -2.03 13.09 -7.95
CA TRP A 148 -1.06 12.78 -6.90
C TRP A 148 0.14 11.99 -7.41
N LEU A 149 -0.07 10.96 -8.22
CA LEU A 149 1.03 10.16 -8.79
C LEU A 149 1.92 10.97 -9.72
N ASN A 150 1.36 11.97 -10.42
CA ASN A 150 2.13 12.87 -11.27
C ASN A 150 2.91 13.92 -10.44
N ALA A 151 2.49 14.23 -9.23
CA ALA A 151 3.16 15.16 -8.32
C ALA A 151 4.30 14.50 -7.52
N LEU A 152 4.39 13.17 -7.48
CA LEU A 152 5.45 12.46 -6.76
C LEU A 152 6.84 12.88 -7.25
N GLN A 153 7.77 12.97 -6.30
CA GLN A 153 9.17 13.27 -6.54
C GLN A 153 10.04 12.08 -6.13
N SER A 154 11.25 12.00 -6.68
CA SER A 154 12.24 10.97 -6.33
C SER A 154 13.42 11.53 -5.52
N ASN A 155 13.24 12.70 -4.88
CA ASN A 155 14.26 13.37 -4.07
C ASN A 155 14.35 12.77 -2.66
N ASN A 156 14.70 11.50 -2.57
CA ASN A 156 14.81 10.73 -1.34
C ASN A 156 16.04 9.83 -1.36
N ALA A 157 16.33 9.15 -0.24
CA ALA A 157 17.52 8.32 -0.08
C ALA A 157 17.65 7.18 -1.10
N GLN A 158 16.55 6.74 -1.70
CA GLN A 158 16.53 5.65 -2.69
C GLN A 158 16.44 6.15 -4.14
N GLY A 159 16.11 7.43 -4.36
CA GLY A 159 15.87 7.97 -5.70
C GLY A 159 14.60 7.39 -6.36
N GLU A 160 13.62 6.97 -5.57
CA GLU A 160 12.41 6.29 -6.00
C GLU A 160 11.16 7.16 -5.79
N TYR A 161 10.11 6.90 -6.55
CA TYR A 161 8.79 7.50 -6.31
C TYR A 161 8.06 6.71 -5.23
N TYR A 162 8.03 7.24 -4.01
CA TYR A 162 7.37 6.60 -2.88
C TYR A 162 5.86 6.77 -2.93
N LEU A 163 5.12 5.68 -2.88
CA LEU A 163 3.66 5.73 -2.75
C LEU A 163 3.23 6.40 -1.45
N THR A 164 4.03 6.27 -0.39
CA THR A 164 3.80 6.84 0.93
C THR A 164 3.76 8.38 0.93
N ASP A 165 4.38 9.04 -0.04
CA ASP A 165 4.30 10.50 -0.19
C ASP A 165 2.88 10.99 -0.56
N LEU A 166 2.00 10.11 -1.04
CA LEU A 166 0.60 10.44 -1.29
C LEU A 166 -0.14 10.89 -0.02
N ILE A 167 0.30 10.47 1.16
CA ILE A 167 -0.31 10.88 2.44
C ILE A 167 -0.15 12.38 2.66
N ALA A 168 1.03 12.92 2.40
CA ALA A 168 1.28 14.37 2.50
C ALA A 168 0.48 15.15 1.44
N LEU A 169 0.38 14.63 0.21
CA LEU A 169 -0.42 15.24 -0.87
C LEU A 169 -1.92 15.23 -0.53
N ALA A 170 -2.44 14.14 0.04
CA ALA A 170 -3.82 14.06 0.50
C ALA A 170 -4.13 15.12 1.58
N ASN A 171 -3.25 15.27 2.57
CA ASN A 171 -3.38 16.31 3.59
C ASN A 171 -3.34 17.71 3.00
N ALA A 172 -2.46 17.98 2.03
CA ALA A 172 -2.38 19.28 1.34
C ALA A 172 -3.67 19.60 0.57
N ASP A 173 -4.35 18.59 0.04
CA ASP A 173 -5.65 18.71 -0.64
C ASP A 173 -6.84 18.76 0.35
N GLY A 174 -6.60 18.71 1.66
CA GLY A 174 -7.65 18.68 2.69
C GLY A 174 -8.41 17.35 2.77
N ILE A 175 -7.86 16.28 2.18
CA ILE A 175 -8.44 14.93 2.24
C ILE A 175 -7.89 14.23 3.47
N LYS A 176 -8.82 13.69 4.27
CA LYS A 176 -8.48 13.04 5.53
C LYS A 176 -7.88 11.64 5.30
N VAL A 177 -6.90 11.30 6.14
CA VAL A 177 -6.32 9.97 6.23
C VAL A 177 -6.92 9.24 7.43
N HIS A 178 -7.52 8.08 7.17
CA HIS A 178 -8.18 7.24 8.18
C HIS A 178 -7.28 6.04 8.51
N PRO A 179 -6.50 6.08 9.61
CA PRO A 179 -5.70 4.94 10.02
C PRO A 179 -6.57 3.87 10.65
N VAL A 180 -6.32 2.62 10.29
CA VAL A 180 -6.87 1.42 10.91
C VAL A 180 -5.69 0.56 11.36
N GLN A 181 -5.63 0.26 12.65
CA GLN A 181 -4.60 -0.62 13.19
C GLN A 181 -4.99 -2.08 12.97
N VAL A 182 -4.04 -2.91 12.53
CA VAL A 182 -4.26 -4.36 12.40
C VAL A 182 -4.61 -4.99 13.76
N ARG A 183 -5.47 -6.00 13.74
CA ARG A 183 -5.90 -6.70 14.97
C ARG A 183 -4.89 -7.73 15.46
N ALA A 184 -4.15 -8.35 14.52
CA ALA A 184 -3.04 -9.25 14.80
C ALA A 184 -1.77 -8.61 14.26
N SER A 185 -0.67 -8.63 15.03
CA SER A 185 0.58 -8.01 14.62
C SER A 185 1.03 -8.51 13.24
N LEU A 186 1.51 -7.59 12.42
CA LEU A 186 2.05 -7.89 11.09
C LEU A 186 3.21 -8.90 11.17
N ASP A 187 4.04 -8.81 12.22
CA ASP A 187 5.14 -9.76 12.47
C ASP A 187 4.63 -11.20 12.60
N ALA A 188 3.53 -11.41 13.32
CA ALA A 188 2.90 -12.73 13.44
C ALA A 188 2.37 -13.22 12.08
N LEU A 189 1.88 -12.32 11.23
CA LEU A 189 1.40 -12.65 9.89
C LEU A 189 2.56 -12.99 8.93
N VAL A 190 3.70 -12.31 9.05
CA VAL A 190 4.91 -12.58 8.23
C VAL A 190 5.58 -13.88 8.66
N GLU A 191 5.76 -14.12 9.97
CA GLU A 191 6.37 -15.34 10.49
C GLU A 191 5.58 -16.61 10.09
N LEU A 192 4.25 -16.57 10.16
CA LEU A 192 3.40 -17.68 9.69
C LEU A 192 3.50 -17.88 8.18
N GLY A 193 3.73 -16.82 7.39
CA GLY A 193 3.92 -16.87 5.94
C GLY A 193 5.26 -17.46 5.53
N ALA A 194 6.32 -17.24 6.30
CA ALA A 194 7.66 -17.78 6.04
C ALA A 194 7.79 -19.28 6.30
N GLY A 195 6.85 -19.87 7.06
CA GLY A 195 6.80 -21.30 7.40
C GLY A 195 5.95 -22.15 6.47
N LEU A 196 5.36 -21.58 5.41
CA LEU A 196 4.51 -22.23 4.42
C LEU A 196 5.14 -22.14 3.01
#